data_4ab2a88ca933a1fb06055f8e9b4f43ca
#
_entry.id   4ab2a88ca933a1fb06055f8e9b4f43ca
#
_cell.length_a   1.000
_cell.length_b   1.000
_cell.length_c   1.000
_cell.angle_alpha   90.00
_cell.angle_beta   90.00
_cell.angle_gamma   90.00
#
_symmetry.space_group_name_H-M   'P 1'
#
loop_
_entity.id
_entity.type
_entity.pdbx_description
1 polymer ?
#
loop_
_entity_poly.entity_id
_entity_poly.type
_entity_poly.pdbx_seq_one_letter_code
_entity_poly.pdbx_strand_id
1 'polypeptide(L)'
;MPAKYRFSAIIIALIFLLVICLSAVQYIYLKDKLERRVLFFPTVSSTRLVGEERLVPLKKGEAAIRILLDEIILGPVLPNHVRILPKETRVTSLLWRKDSIYVNFSNHILFAGGEINYSYEEILHAVGNSILFNFPGVKRLYIFIDGQIPRIGAGEIEEVQFLKEILQ
;
A
#
# COMPACT_ATOMS: atom_id res chain seq x y z
N MET A 1 42.74 1.35 -45.08
CA MET A 1 41.55 2.16 -44.75
C MET A 1 42.01 3.55 -44.42
N PRO A 2 41.44 4.59 -45.06
CA PRO A 2 41.88 5.98 -44.88
C PRO A 2 41.62 6.44 -43.43
N ALA A 3 42.57 7.19 -42.87
CA ALA A 3 42.59 7.66 -41.48
C ALA A 3 41.27 8.35 -41.02
N LYS A 4 40.55 8.94 -41.96
CA LYS A 4 39.27 9.64 -41.76
C LYS A 4 38.16 8.72 -41.23
N TYR A 5 38.08 7.46 -41.69
CA TYR A 5 37.06 6.51 -41.16
C TYR A 5 37.38 5.97 -39.78
N ARG A 6 38.67 5.89 -39.45
CA ARG A 6 39.09 5.46 -38.10
C ARG A 6 38.72 6.50 -37.04
N PHE A 7 38.84 7.77 -37.36
CA PHE A 7 38.48 8.88 -36.46
C PHE A 7 36.95 8.93 -36.21
N SER A 8 36.16 8.78 -37.29
CA SER A 8 34.69 8.75 -37.16
C SER A 8 34.22 7.53 -36.35
N ALA A 9 34.84 6.36 -36.53
CA ALA A 9 34.50 5.16 -35.77
C ALA A 9 34.80 5.32 -34.28
N ILE A 10 35.90 5.99 -33.94
CA ILE A 10 36.25 6.29 -32.52
C ILE A 10 35.21 7.23 -31.90
N ILE A 11 34.78 8.27 -32.57
CA ILE A 11 33.76 9.20 -32.10
C ILE A 11 32.43 8.47 -31.83
N ILE A 12 31.99 7.62 -32.77
CA ILE A 12 30.78 6.84 -32.62
C ILE A 12 30.88 5.90 -31.42
N ALA A 13 32.01 5.23 -31.25
CA ALA A 13 32.24 4.36 -30.08
C ALA A 13 32.20 5.11 -28.75
N LEU A 14 32.78 6.33 -28.71
CA LEU A 14 32.73 7.18 -27.50
C LEU A 14 31.31 7.65 -27.17
N ILE A 15 30.53 8.05 -28.18
CA ILE A 15 29.12 8.43 -28.01
C ILE A 15 28.32 7.23 -27.49
N PHE A 16 28.52 6.06 -28.06
CA PHE A 16 27.84 4.84 -27.61
C PHE A 16 28.19 4.47 -26.16
N LEU A 17 29.48 4.57 -25.80
CA LEU A 17 29.93 4.34 -24.43
C LEU A 17 29.30 5.35 -23.46
N LEU A 18 29.23 6.62 -23.86
CA LEU A 18 28.61 7.68 -23.04
C LEU A 18 27.12 7.37 -22.80
N VAL A 19 26.39 6.96 -23.82
CA VAL A 19 24.96 6.60 -23.70
C VAL A 19 24.78 5.41 -22.75
N ILE A 20 25.63 4.38 -22.85
CA ILE A 20 25.60 3.24 -21.92
C ILE A 20 25.87 3.67 -20.50
N CYS A 21 26.88 4.51 -20.27
CA CYS A 21 27.20 5.01 -18.94
C CYS A 21 26.05 5.83 -18.34
N LEU A 22 25.45 6.74 -19.10
CA LEU A 22 24.29 7.52 -18.69
C LEU A 22 23.09 6.63 -18.36
N SER A 23 22.81 5.62 -19.20
CA SER A 23 21.74 4.66 -18.95
C SER A 23 21.97 3.83 -17.70
N ALA A 24 23.21 3.38 -17.46
CA ALA A 24 23.56 2.64 -16.25
C ALA A 24 23.42 3.49 -14.99
N VAL A 25 23.87 4.74 -15.03
CA VAL A 25 23.69 5.70 -13.93
C VAL A 25 22.22 5.91 -13.65
N GLN A 26 21.43 6.18 -14.66
CA GLN A 26 19.99 6.36 -14.54
C GLN A 26 19.30 5.11 -13.95
N TYR A 27 19.67 3.92 -14.39
CA TYR A 27 19.15 2.66 -13.85
C TYR A 27 19.47 2.50 -12.36
N ILE A 28 20.71 2.80 -11.93
CA ILE A 28 21.14 2.68 -10.53
C ILE A 28 20.44 3.71 -9.64
N TYR A 29 20.28 4.95 -10.11
CA TYR A 29 19.67 6.03 -9.32
C TYR A 29 18.15 5.96 -9.28
N LEU A 30 17.50 5.50 -10.36
CA LEU A 30 16.03 5.39 -10.46
C LEU A 30 15.49 4.04 -10.00
N LYS A 31 16.37 3.07 -9.70
CA LYS A 31 15.93 1.79 -9.18
C LYS A 31 15.30 1.99 -7.80
N ASP A 32 13.99 2.02 -7.76
CA ASP A 32 13.24 2.03 -6.50
C ASP A 32 13.66 0.79 -5.68
N LYS A 33 14.15 1.04 -4.47
CA LYS A 33 14.36 -0.03 -3.52
C LYS A 33 12.99 -0.58 -3.15
N LEU A 34 12.82 -1.88 -3.26
CA LEU A 34 11.61 -2.59 -2.89
C LEU A 34 11.74 -3.15 -1.47
N GLU A 35 10.63 -3.17 -0.77
CA GLU A 35 10.50 -3.84 0.53
C GLU A 35 9.31 -4.78 0.53
N ARG A 36 9.37 -5.82 1.37
CA ARG A 36 8.26 -6.75 1.55
C ARG A 36 7.26 -6.17 2.54
N ARG A 37 5.98 -6.23 2.18
CA ARG A 37 4.85 -5.89 3.04
C ARG A 37 3.84 -7.02 3.00
N VAL A 38 3.15 -7.23 4.12
CA VAL A 38 2.10 -8.25 4.24
C VAL A 38 0.75 -7.54 4.32
N LEU A 39 -0.13 -7.86 3.39
CA LEU A 39 -1.49 -7.35 3.36
C LEU A 39 -2.45 -8.47 3.75
N PHE A 40 -3.44 -8.15 4.57
CA PHE A 40 -4.38 -9.15 5.06
C PHE A 40 -5.69 -9.07 4.29
N PHE A 41 -6.05 -10.19 3.66
CA PHE A 41 -7.29 -10.35 2.91
C PHE A 41 -8.04 -11.59 3.41
N PRO A 42 -9.39 -11.60 3.39
CA PRO A 42 -10.16 -12.81 3.61
C PRO A 42 -10.04 -13.75 2.42
N THR A 43 -10.31 -15.03 2.65
CA THR A 43 -10.32 -16.04 1.58
C THR A 43 -11.73 -16.32 1.10
N VAL A 44 -11.87 -16.85 -0.12
CA VAL A 44 -13.17 -17.23 -0.69
C VAL A 44 -13.91 -18.27 0.17
N SER A 45 -13.17 -19.12 0.89
CA SER A 45 -13.73 -20.21 1.70
C SER A 45 -14.02 -19.84 3.14
N SER A 46 -13.52 -18.70 3.62
CA SER A 46 -13.73 -18.27 5.01
C SER A 46 -13.48 -16.77 5.17
N THR A 47 -14.09 -16.16 6.20
CA THR A 47 -13.82 -14.78 6.61
C THR A 47 -12.47 -14.60 7.32
N ARG A 48 -11.73 -15.70 7.52
CA ARG A 48 -10.40 -15.62 8.16
C ARG A 48 -9.44 -14.83 7.29
N LEU A 49 -8.77 -13.86 7.92
CA LEU A 49 -7.75 -13.06 7.26
C LEU A 49 -6.47 -13.86 7.06
N VAL A 50 -5.95 -13.83 5.86
CA VAL A 50 -4.69 -14.46 5.46
C VAL A 50 -3.76 -13.41 4.89
N GLY A 51 -2.48 -13.47 5.26
CA GLY A 51 -1.45 -12.55 4.79
C GLY A 51 -1.01 -12.86 3.37
N GLU A 52 -0.96 -11.83 2.53
CA GLU A 52 -0.40 -11.85 1.18
C GLU A 52 0.84 -10.98 1.14
N GLU A 53 2.01 -11.57 0.82
CA GLU A 53 3.25 -10.80 0.69
C GLU A 53 3.31 -10.06 -0.64
N ARG A 54 3.72 -8.78 -0.58
CA ARG A 54 3.98 -7.94 -1.75
C ARG A 54 5.30 -7.21 -1.67
N LEU A 55 5.90 -7.01 -2.83
CA LEU A 55 7.03 -6.10 -3.00
C LEU A 55 6.50 -4.73 -3.38
N VAL A 56 6.72 -3.76 -2.52
CA VAL A 56 6.28 -2.37 -2.72
C VAL A 56 7.50 -1.43 -2.69
N PRO A 57 7.41 -0.24 -3.28
CA PRO A 57 8.48 0.75 -3.20
C PRO A 57 8.82 1.10 -1.75
N LEU A 58 10.11 1.05 -1.41
CA LEU A 58 10.61 1.43 -0.11
C LEU A 58 10.40 2.93 0.11
N LYS A 59 9.45 3.27 0.94
CA LYS A 59 9.21 4.64 1.42
C LYS A 59 9.20 4.67 2.94
N LYS A 60 9.25 5.87 3.53
CA LYS A 60 9.25 6.06 4.98
C LYS A 60 8.07 6.92 5.42
N GLY A 61 7.70 6.80 6.68
CA GLY A 61 6.64 7.61 7.28
C GLY A 61 5.28 7.41 6.59
N GLU A 62 4.54 8.49 6.44
CA GLU A 62 3.20 8.50 5.85
C GLU A 62 3.16 7.94 4.42
N ALA A 63 4.23 8.19 3.63
CA ALA A 63 4.30 7.67 2.26
C ALA A 63 4.35 6.14 2.22
N ALA A 64 4.97 5.48 3.19
CA ALA A 64 4.99 4.02 3.28
C ALA A 64 3.60 3.46 3.62
N ILE A 65 2.88 4.11 4.54
CA ILE A 65 1.50 3.73 4.90
C ILE A 65 0.57 3.98 3.71
N ARG A 66 0.75 5.09 3.01
CA ARG A 66 -0.04 5.42 1.83
C ARG A 66 0.05 4.33 0.78
N ILE A 67 1.27 3.89 0.45
CA ILE A 67 1.49 2.80 -0.50
C ILE A 67 0.80 1.51 -0.02
N LEU A 68 0.93 1.17 1.27
CA LEU A 68 0.25 -0.01 1.81
C LEU A 68 -1.27 0.06 1.62
N LEU A 69 -1.87 1.22 1.92
CA LEU A 69 -3.31 1.42 1.76
C LEU A 69 -3.74 1.39 0.28
N ASP A 70 -2.96 1.99 -0.61
CA ASP A 70 -3.22 1.95 -2.05
C ASP A 70 -3.17 0.50 -2.58
N GLU A 71 -2.23 -0.32 -2.08
CA GLU A 71 -2.16 -1.76 -2.40
C GLU A 71 -3.37 -2.56 -1.88
N ILE A 72 -3.89 -2.23 -0.68
CA ILE A 72 -5.12 -2.84 -0.17
C ILE A 72 -6.32 -2.47 -1.05
N ILE A 73 -6.41 -1.21 -1.48
CA ILE A 73 -7.46 -0.73 -2.38
C ILE A 73 -7.38 -1.41 -3.76
N LEU A 74 -6.16 -1.62 -4.29
CA LEU A 74 -5.97 -2.39 -5.51
C LEU A 74 -6.54 -3.82 -5.40
N GLY A 75 -6.58 -4.36 -4.19
CA GLY A 75 -7.12 -5.70 -3.89
C GLY A 75 -6.09 -6.82 -4.05
N PRO A 76 -6.45 -8.08 -3.75
CA PRO A 76 -5.53 -9.20 -3.75
C PRO A 76 -5.05 -9.59 -5.16
N VAL A 77 -3.85 -10.16 -5.22
CA VAL A 77 -3.28 -10.79 -6.43
C VAL A 77 -3.60 -12.28 -6.45
N LEU A 78 -3.64 -12.90 -5.27
CA LEU A 78 -3.93 -14.33 -5.17
C LEU A 78 -5.41 -14.62 -5.45
N PRO A 79 -5.73 -15.58 -6.33
CA PRO A 79 -7.10 -15.82 -6.78
C PRO A 79 -8.04 -16.38 -5.71
N ASN A 80 -7.50 -16.93 -4.62
CA ASN A 80 -8.25 -17.42 -3.48
C ASN A 80 -8.52 -16.36 -2.40
N HIS A 81 -8.02 -15.16 -2.58
CA HIS A 81 -8.26 -14.01 -1.70
C HIS A 81 -9.37 -13.13 -2.28
N VAL A 82 -10.07 -12.43 -1.40
CA VAL A 82 -11.20 -11.58 -1.77
C VAL A 82 -10.89 -10.12 -1.47
N ARG A 83 -11.31 -9.26 -2.39
CA ARG A 83 -11.21 -7.80 -2.24
C ARG A 83 -12.09 -7.34 -1.06
N ILE A 84 -11.53 -6.47 -0.23
CA ILE A 84 -12.21 -5.92 0.96
C ILE A 84 -12.63 -4.47 0.82
N LEU A 85 -12.04 -3.74 -0.13
CA LEU A 85 -12.35 -2.33 -0.39
C LEU A 85 -12.84 -2.15 -1.82
N PRO A 86 -13.88 -1.30 -2.05
CA PRO A 86 -14.26 -0.88 -3.39
C PRO A 86 -13.11 -0.22 -4.13
N LYS A 87 -13.03 -0.41 -5.45
CA LYS A 87 -11.97 0.16 -6.29
C LYS A 87 -11.95 1.69 -6.29
N GLU A 88 -13.12 2.27 -6.06
CA GLU A 88 -13.36 3.72 -6.04
C GLU A 88 -12.92 4.35 -4.71
N THR A 89 -12.66 3.53 -3.68
CA THR A 89 -12.18 4.00 -2.37
C THR A 89 -10.86 4.76 -2.55
N ARG A 90 -10.74 5.90 -1.87
CA ARG A 90 -9.55 6.74 -1.88
C ARG A 90 -9.16 7.12 -0.46
N VAL A 91 -7.86 7.18 -0.20
CA VAL A 91 -7.34 7.81 1.01
C VAL A 91 -7.28 9.31 0.76
N THR A 92 -8.16 10.08 1.40
CA THR A 92 -8.25 11.54 1.23
C THR A 92 -7.26 12.30 2.08
N SER A 93 -6.99 11.79 3.29
CA SER A 93 -5.90 12.31 4.14
C SER A 93 -5.29 11.20 4.99
N LEU A 94 -4.03 11.39 5.34
CA LEU A 94 -3.25 10.49 6.17
C LEU A 94 -2.32 11.32 7.04
N LEU A 95 -2.27 11.02 8.32
CA LEU A 95 -1.38 11.67 9.28
C LEU A 95 -0.80 10.62 10.23
N TRP A 96 0.51 10.64 10.41
CA TRP A 96 1.20 9.80 11.38
C TRP A 96 1.83 10.68 12.47
N ARG A 97 1.31 10.57 13.68
CA ARG A 97 1.85 11.29 14.85
C ARG A 97 2.24 10.31 15.94
N LYS A 98 3.52 10.30 16.30
CA LYS A 98 4.08 9.42 17.34
C LYS A 98 3.76 7.95 17.05
N ASP A 99 2.90 7.34 17.86
CA ASP A 99 2.43 5.96 17.79
C ASP A 99 1.01 5.82 17.21
N SER A 100 0.46 6.91 16.68
CA SER A 100 -0.92 6.98 16.20
C SER A 100 -0.99 7.35 14.71
N ILE A 101 -1.82 6.63 13.97
CA ILE A 101 -2.14 6.90 12.57
C ILE A 101 -3.60 7.36 12.48
N TYR A 102 -3.82 8.39 11.67
CA TYR A 102 -5.13 8.91 11.33
C TYR A 102 -5.32 8.79 9.82
N VAL A 103 -6.30 8.01 9.39
CA VAL A 103 -6.61 7.77 7.97
C VAL A 103 -8.03 8.23 7.70
N ASN A 104 -8.20 9.04 6.67
CA ASN A 104 -9.51 9.43 6.18
C ASN A 104 -9.75 8.81 4.80
N PHE A 105 -10.78 8.00 4.69
CA PHE A 105 -11.22 7.41 3.43
C PHE A 105 -12.37 8.22 2.83
N SER A 106 -12.52 8.13 1.52
CA SER A 106 -13.72 8.63 0.84
C SER A 106 -14.95 7.79 1.22
N ASN A 107 -16.13 8.36 1.07
CA ASN A 107 -17.41 7.68 1.35
C ASN A 107 -17.65 6.44 0.48
N HIS A 108 -16.91 6.24 -0.61
CA HIS A 108 -17.00 5.04 -1.45
C HIS A 108 -16.78 3.73 -0.67
N ILE A 109 -16.05 3.79 0.46
CA ILE A 109 -15.87 2.63 1.34
C ILE A 109 -17.20 2.09 1.87
N LEU A 110 -18.25 2.95 1.97
CA LEU A 110 -19.58 2.57 2.45
C LEU A 110 -20.44 1.89 1.38
N PHE A 111 -20.09 2.05 0.09
CA PHE A 111 -20.84 1.50 -1.04
C PHE A 111 -20.36 0.11 -1.45
N ALA A 112 -19.70 -0.61 -0.56
CA ALA A 112 -19.26 -1.99 -0.76
C ALA A 112 -20.41 -2.98 -1.06
N GLY A 113 -21.65 -2.56 -0.96
CA GLY A 113 -22.87 -3.37 -0.90
C GLY A 113 -23.33 -4.06 -2.18
N GLY A 114 -22.49 -4.24 -3.19
CA GLY A 114 -22.86 -5.01 -4.39
C GLY A 114 -21.82 -6.06 -4.80
N GLU A 115 -20.56 -5.80 -4.54
CA GLU A 115 -19.44 -6.69 -4.91
C GLU A 115 -18.73 -7.29 -3.70
N ILE A 116 -18.97 -6.77 -2.49
CA ILE A 116 -18.23 -7.12 -1.28
C ILE A 116 -19.21 -7.48 -0.17
N ASN A 117 -19.28 -8.77 0.16
CA ASN A 117 -20.13 -9.30 1.23
C ASN A 117 -19.46 -9.27 2.62
N TYR A 118 -18.67 -8.23 2.91
CA TYR A 118 -18.01 -8.07 4.21
C TYR A 118 -18.65 -6.93 4.98
N SER A 119 -18.81 -7.14 6.27
CA SER A 119 -19.24 -6.09 7.18
C SER A 119 -18.16 -4.99 7.26
N TYR A 120 -18.59 -3.81 7.60
CA TYR A 120 -17.67 -2.69 7.79
C TYR A 120 -16.59 -3.00 8.84
N GLU A 121 -16.95 -3.73 9.89
CA GLU A 121 -16.03 -4.18 10.94
C GLU A 121 -14.93 -5.10 10.39
N GLU A 122 -15.28 -6.07 9.55
CA GLU A 122 -14.31 -6.96 8.89
C GLU A 122 -13.35 -6.18 7.99
N ILE A 123 -13.84 -5.17 7.29
CA ILE A 123 -13.02 -4.27 6.49
C ILE A 123 -12.01 -3.54 7.36
N LEU A 124 -12.47 -2.96 8.47
CA LEU A 124 -11.60 -2.25 9.39
C LEU A 124 -10.53 -3.18 10.00
N HIS A 125 -10.91 -4.41 10.37
CA HIS A 125 -9.97 -5.40 10.88
C HIS A 125 -8.89 -5.76 9.86
N ALA A 126 -9.23 -5.96 8.61
CA ALA A 126 -8.25 -6.28 7.56
C ALA A 126 -7.28 -5.13 7.32
N VAL A 127 -7.79 -3.90 7.23
CA VAL A 127 -6.97 -2.68 7.08
C VAL A 127 -6.08 -2.49 8.32
N GLY A 128 -6.65 -2.60 9.51
CA GLY A 128 -5.95 -2.46 10.78
C GLY A 128 -4.81 -3.46 10.93
N ASN A 129 -5.08 -4.75 10.70
CA ASN A 129 -4.07 -5.80 10.76
C ASN A 129 -2.94 -5.57 9.77
N SER A 130 -3.27 -5.13 8.55
CA SER A 130 -2.26 -4.80 7.54
C SER A 130 -1.34 -3.66 7.98
N ILE A 131 -1.89 -2.61 8.60
CA ILE A 131 -1.08 -1.49 9.11
C ILE A 131 -0.25 -1.92 10.31
N LEU A 132 -0.87 -2.50 11.33
CA LEU A 132 -0.20 -2.83 12.60
C LEU A 132 0.90 -3.88 12.43
N PHE A 133 0.69 -4.85 11.55
CA PHE A 133 1.70 -5.86 11.25
C PHE A 133 2.95 -5.25 10.59
N ASN A 134 2.76 -4.35 9.63
CA ASN A 134 3.86 -3.76 8.88
C ASN A 134 4.53 -2.58 9.59
N PHE A 135 3.88 -1.97 10.57
CA PHE A 135 4.39 -0.80 11.29
C PHE A 135 4.34 -1.03 12.80
N PRO A 136 5.29 -1.81 13.38
CA PRO A 136 5.26 -2.21 14.79
C PRO A 136 5.34 -1.05 15.79
N GLY A 137 5.76 0.14 15.33
CA GLY A 137 5.77 1.37 16.13
C GLY A 137 4.39 2.03 16.27
N VAL A 138 3.39 1.58 15.49
CA VAL A 138 2.01 2.05 15.57
C VAL A 138 1.28 1.27 16.65
N LYS A 139 0.60 1.99 17.55
CA LYS A 139 -0.21 1.41 18.60
C LYS A 139 -1.71 1.72 18.43
N ARG A 140 -2.02 2.82 17.76
CA ARG A 140 -3.38 3.31 17.58
C ARG A 140 -3.63 3.68 16.13
N LEU A 141 -4.78 3.27 15.64
CA LEU A 141 -5.26 3.58 14.30
C LEU A 141 -6.65 4.21 14.40
N TYR A 142 -6.79 5.41 13.86
CA TYR A 142 -8.06 6.12 13.77
C TYR A 142 -8.49 6.18 12.32
N ILE A 143 -9.66 5.64 12.03
CA ILE A 143 -10.23 5.62 10.68
C ILE A 143 -11.42 6.57 10.63
N PHE A 144 -11.40 7.46 9.65
CA PHE A 144 -12.48 8.39 9.33
C PHE A 144 -13.02 8.08 7.95
N ILE A 145 -14.27 8.40 7.73
CA ILE A 145 -14.93 8.36 6.42
C ILE A 145 -15.51 9.73 6.18
N ASP A 146 -15.05 10.38 5.12
CA ASP A 146 -15.44 11.73 4.74
C ASP A 146 -15.33 12.73 5.92
N GLY A 147 -14.28 12.55 6.74
CA GLY A 147 -14.00 13.36 7.93
C GLY A 147 -14.84 13.03 9.16
N GLN A 148 -15.71 12.02 9.09
CA GLN A 148 -16.55 11.59 10.21
C GLN A 148 -16.05 10.27 10.82
N ILE A 149 -16.24 10.12 12.12
CA ILE A 149 -16.01 8.83 12.79
C ILE A 149 -17.15 7.89 12.41
N PRO A 150 -16.85 6.73 11.82
CA PRO A 150 -17.89 5.79 11.42
C PRO A 150 -18.58 5.19 12.66
N ARG A 151 -19.90 5.09 12.57
CA ARG A 151 -20.70 4.39 13.58
C ARG A 151 -20.91 2.94 13.17
N ILE A 152 -20.52 2.00 14.03
CA ILE A 152 -20.75 0.57 13.83
C ILE A 152 -21.83 0.13 14.81
N GLY A 153 -22.99 -0.31 14.30
CA GLY A 153 -24.12 -0.70 15.13
C GLY A 153 -24.80 0.46 15.84
N ALA A 154 -25.47 0.19 16.96
CA ALA A 154 -26.17 1.18 17.79
C ALA A 154 -25.25 1.95 18.76
N GLY A 155 -23.92 1.71 18.72
CA GLY A 155 -22.93 2.35 19.57
C GLY A 155 -22.00 3.29 18.79
N GLU A 156 -21.60 4.40 19.37
CA GLU A 156 -20.46 5.17 18.88
C GLU A 156 -19.19 4.35 19.16
N ILE A 157 -18.43 4.05 18.10
CA ILE A 157 -17.07 3.55 18.30
C ILE A 157 -16.21 4.77 18.54
N GLU A 158 -16.06 5.11 19.80
CA GLU A 158 -15.21 6.21 20.23
C GLU A 158 -13.74 6.01 19.86
N GLU A 159 -13.29 4.78 19.72
CA GLU A 159 -11.93 4.42 19.35
C GLU A 159 -11.94 3.01 18.77
N VAL A 160 -11.62 2.84 17.48
CA VAL A 160 -11.19 1.52 17.01
C VAL A 160 -9.77 1.33 17.57
N GLN A 161 -9.69 1.00 18.86
CA GLN A 161 -8.46 0.54 19.47
C GLN A 161 -8.19 -0.86 18.93
N PHE A 162 -7.46 -0.93 17.83
CA PHE A 162 -6.80 -2.16 17.45
C PHE A 162 -5.66 -2.39 18.45
N LEU A 163 -6.02 -2.94 19.60
CA LEU A 163 -5.04 -3.39 20.55
C LEU A 163 -4.32 -4.59 19.95
N LYS A 164 -3.02 -4.61 20.15
CA LYS A 164 -2.10 -5.71 19.83
C LYS A 164 -2.51 -7.07 20.43
N GLU A 165 -3.58 -7.11 21.19
CA GLU A 165 -4.13 -8.29 21.88
C GLU A 165 -4.86 -9.27 20.98
N ILE A 166 -5.17 -8.92 19.72
CA ILE A 166 -5.87 -9.81 18.79
C ILE A 166 -4.90 -10.70 17.97
N LEU A 167 -3.60 -10.50 18.14
CA LEU A 167 -2.55 -11.27 17.44
C LEU A 167 -1.86 -12.35 18.31
N GLN A 168 -2.46 -12.73 19.45
CA GLN A 168 -2.03 -13.91 20.24
C GLN A 168 -2.91 -15.12 19.99
#